data_53c5fea5ba9365703532b8f4ecac8036
#
_entry.id   53c5fea5ba9365703532b8f4ecac8036
#
_cell.length_a   1.000
_cell.length_b   1.000
_cell.length_c   1.000
_cell.angle_alpha   90.00
_cell.angle_beta   90.00
_cell.angle_gamma   90.00
#
_symmetry.space_group_name_H-M   'P 1'
#
loop_
_entity.id
_entity.type
_entity.pdbx_description
1 polymer ?
#
loop_
_entity_poly.entity_id
_entity_poly.type
_entity_poly.pdbx_seq_one_letter_code
_entity_poly.pdbx_strand_id
1 'polypeptide(L)'
;MTEPTDAGATKITLQQAIPVLASLDLEETQRFYADKIGFTPVSRYPDYAICARDGVQLHFWLTDDADIPKQTSCRIDVLGIECLYEELTTTGVVHPNGGLRQQPWGFKEFAVVDGDGNLIKFGERVEGPA
;
A
#
# COMPACT_ATOMS: atom_id res chain seq x y z
N MET A 1 15.46 13.91 -23.42
CA MET A 1 15.28 14.47 -22.84
C MET A 1 15.01 14.44 -21.91
N THR A 2 15.21 14.51 -21.43
CA THR A 2 14.99 14.69 -20.53
C THR A 2 14.36 15.21 -20.02
N GLU A 3 14.16 15.29 -19.46
CA GLU A 3 13.54 15.89 -18.93
C GLU A 3 13.67 16.88 -18.72
N PRO A 4 13.08 17.22 -19.28
CA PRO A 4 13.15 18.47 -18.92
C PRO A 4 13.21 18.48 -17.62
N THR A 5 13.93 18.82 -17.33
CA THR A 5 14.13 18.78 -16.01
C THR A 5 13.33 19.79 -15.35
N ASP A 6 13.13 19.62 -14.13
CA ASP A 6 12.47 20.60 -13.34
C ASP A 6 13.29 21.82 -13.08
N ALA A 7 14.55 21.82 -13.45
CA ALA A 7 15.39 22.97 -13.24
C ALA A 7 14.85 24.20 -13.95
N GLY A 8 14.10 24.01 -15.04
CA GLY A 8 13.52 25.12 -15.74
C GLY A 8 12.09 25.42 -15.36
N ALA A 9 11.52 24.71 -14.42
CA ALA A 9 10.13 24.90 -14.07
C ALA A 9 9.93 26.18 -13.30
N THR A 10 8.92 26.97 -13.70
CA THR A 10 8.54 28.19 -12.98
C THR A 10 7.33 27.96 -12.10
N LYS A 11 6.72 26.77 -12.13
CA LYS A 11 5.56 26.43 -11.33
C LYS A 11 5.84 25.14 -10.57
N ILE A 12 5.21 25.03 -9.42
CA ILE A 12 5.32 23.83 -8.60
C ILE A 12 4.08 22.99 -8.84
N THR A 13 4.27 21.71 -9.05
CA THR A 13 3.17 20.75 -9.17
C THR A 13 3.49 19.57 -8.26
N LEU A 14 2.60 19.34 -7.30
CA LEU A 14 2.69 18.11 -6.51
C LEU A 14 2.17 16.96 -7.35
N GLN A 15 2.89 15.85 -7.42
CA GLN A 15 2.51 14.76 -8.31
C GLN A 15 1.78 13.65 -7.58
N GLN A 16 2.27 13.24 -6.43
CA GLN A 16 1.62 12.18 -5.68
C GLN A 16 2.24 12.08 -4.29
N ALA A 17 1.54 11.41 -3.41
CA ALA A 17 2.07 11.03 -2.12
C ALA A 17 2.35 9.53 -2.17
N ILE A 18 3.48 9.11 -1.63
CA ILE A 18 3.89 7.71 -1.62
C ILE A 18 4.03 7.26 -0.18
N PRO A 19 3.31 6.21 0.24
CA PRO A 19 3.48 5.71 1.61
C PRO A 19 4.88 5.14 1.80
N VAL A 20 5.45 5.41 2.97
CA VAL A 20 6.73 4.82 3.37
C VAL A 20 6.48 4.06 4.66
N LEU A 21 6.51 2.75 4.58
CA LEU A 21 6.17 1.87 5.70
C LEU A 21 7.45 1.27 6.26
N ALA A 22 7.37 0.75 7.48
CA ALA A 22 8.54 0.17 8.12
C ALA A 22 8.65 -1.32 7.81
N SER A 23 9.88 -1.81 7.67
CA SER A 23 10.15 -3.21 7.38
C SER A 23 11.24 -3.72 8.30
N LEU A 24 11.08 -4.93 8.81
CA LEU A 24 12.11 -5.56 9.63
C LEU A 24 13.10 -6.33 8.77
N ASP A 25 12.72 -6.68 7.54
CA ASP A 25 13.56 -7.42 6.61
C ASP A 25 13.07 -7.11 5.22
N LEU A 26 13.84 -6.34 4.46
CA LEU A 26 13.37 -5.81 3.18
C LEU A 26 13.10 -6.92 2.15
N GLU A 27 13.91 -7.96 2.13
CA GLU A 27 13.69 -9.05 1.19
C GLU A 27 12.42 -9.81 1.53
N GLU A 28 12.21 -10.11 2.80
CA GLU A 28 11.00 -10.78 3.26
C GLU A 28 9.76 -9.94 2.97
N THR A 29 9.86 -8.62 3.19
CA THR A 29 8.76 -7.71 2.93
C THR A 29 8.38 -7.73 1.46
N GLN A 30 9.37 -7.62 0.57
CA GLN A 30 9.08 -7.66 -0.87
C GLN A 30 8.47 -8.99 -1.28
N ARG A 31 8.94 -10.08 -0.71
CA ARG A 31 8.37 -11.40 -1.01
C ARG A 31 6.93 -11.50 -0.54
N PHE A 32 6.67 -11.00 0.67
CA PHE A 32 5.31 -11.02 1.22
C PHE A 32 4.36 -10.24 0.31
N TYR A 33 4.74 -9.02 -0.07
CA TYR A 33 3.88 -8.19 -0.90
C TYR A 33 3.67 -8.80 -2.28
N ALA A 34 4.69 -9.44 -2.85
CA ALA A 34 4.54 -10.11 -4.14
C ALA A 34 3.60 -11.31 -4.04
N ASP A 35 3.80 -12.14 -3.03
CA ASP A 35 3.06 -13.40 -2.93
C ASP A 35 1.65 -13.21 -2.40
N LYS A 36 1.43 -12.24 -1.52
CA LYS A 36 0.17 -12.12 -0.80
C LYS A 36 -0.69 -10.95 -1.26
N ILE A 37 -0.10 -9.91 -1.80
CA ILE A 37 -0.85 -8.69 -2.14
C ILE A 37 -0.67 -8.31 -3.61
N GLY A 38 0.21 -9.00 -4.33
CA GLY A 38 0.36 -8.80 -5.76
C GLY A 38 1.20 -7.59 -6.14
N PHE A 39 2.00 -7.04 -5.23
CA PHE A 39 2.90 -5.95 -5.55
C PHE A 39 4.23 -6.49 -6.00
N THR A 40 4.70 -6.06 -7.18
CA THR A 40 5.95 -6.51 -7.76
C THR A 40 7.12 -5.77 -7.14
N PRO A 41 8.21 -6.47 -6.75
CA PRO A 41 9.42 -5.77 -6.30
C PRO A 41 10.01 -4.94 -7.42
N VAL A 42 10.36 -3.68 -7.11
CA VAL A 42 10.92 -2.75 -8.10
C VAL A 42 12.41 -2.53 -7.84
N SER A 43 12.77 -2.22 -6.60
CA SER A 43 14.16 -1.93 -6.23
C SER A 43 14.40 -2.32 -4.80
N ARG A 44 15.67 -2.60 -4.48
CA ARG A 44 16.06 -2.85 -3.10
C ARG A 44 17.47 -2.34 -2.88
N TYR A 45 17.63 -1.55 -1.84
CA TYR A 45 18.89 -1.00 -1.39
C TYR A 45 19.17 -1.55 0.01
N PRO A 46 20.33 -1.29 0.60
CA PRO A 46 20.62 -1.87 1.93
C PRO A 46 19.61 -1.51 3.01
N ASP A 47 19.00 -0.31 2.92
CA ASP A 47 18.09 0.16 3.96
C ASP A 47 16.74 0.64 3.41
N TYR A 48 16.40 0.34 2.15
CA TYR A 48 15.18 0.86 1.53
C TYR A 48 14.73 -0.07 0.41
N ALA A 49 13.41 -0.21 0.23
CA ALA A 49 12.90 -1.06 -0.84
C ALA A 49 11.61 -0.44 -1.41
N ILE A 50 11.29 -0.84 -2.64
CA ILE A 50 10.13 -0.32 -3.37
C ILE A 50 9.39 -1.48 -4.02
N CYS A 51 8.07 -1.49 -3.88
CA CYS A 51 7.18 -2.39 -4.59
C CYS A 51 6.13 -1.57 -5.32
N ALA A 52 5.51 -2.16 -6.35
CA ALA A 52 4.47 -1.46 -7.11
C ALA A 52 3.43 -2.42 -7.65
N ARG A 53 2.19 -1.94 -7.72
CA ARG A 53 1.10 -2.64 -8.39
C ARG A 53 0.23 -1.57 -9.05
N ASP A 54 -0.04 -1.74 -10.36
CA ASP A 54 -0.89 -0.81 -11.13
C ASP A 54 -0.44 0.64 -11.00
N GLY A 55 0.86 0.86 -10.93
CA GLY A 55 1.39 2.21 -10.80
C GLY A 55 1.39 2.76 -9.39
N VAL A 56 0.81 2.06 -8.42
CA VAL A 56 0.84 2.46 -7.02
C VAL A 56 2.11 1.92 -6.40
N GLN A 57 2.93 2.81 -5.82
CA GLN A 57 4.18 2.41 -5.17
C GLN A 57 4.00 2.37 -3.67
N LEU A 58 4.65 1.40 -3.06
CA LEU A 58 4.85 1.36 -1.62
C LEU A 58 6.35 1.32 -1.38
N HIS A 59 6.83 2.21 -0.53
CA HIS A 59 8.23 2.27 -0.13
C HIS A 59 8.37 1.73 1.27
N PHE A 60 9.54 1.18 1.58
CA PHE A 60 9.80 0.59 2.89
C PHE A 60 11.19 1.01 3.34
N TRP A 61 11.29 1.41 4.61
CA TRP A 61 12.58 1.67 5.23
C TRP A 61 12.86 0.58 6.26
N LEU A 62 14.12 0.25 6.42
CA LEU A 62 14.53 -0.83 7.31
C LEU A 62 14.61 -0.33 8.73
N THR A 63 13.99 -1.06 9.67
CA THR A 63 14.08 -0.76 11.08
C THR A 63 14.36 -2.06 11.83
N ASP A 64 14.99 -1.94 13.00
CA ASP A 64 15.15 -3.10 13.89
C ASP A 64 14.16 -3.05 15.06
N ASP A 65 13.25 -2.08 15.08
CA ASP A 65 12.26 -1.94 16.13
C ASP A 65 10.95 -2.56 15.69
N ALA A 66 10.64 -3.74 16.24
CA ALA A 66 9.46 -4.51 15.83
C ALA A 66 8.15 -3.82 16.16
N ASP A 67 8.15 -2.81 17.02
CA ASP A 67 6.91 -2.12 17.36
C ASP A 67 6.52 -1.05 16.36
N ILE A 68 7.46 -0.56 15.56
CA ILE A 68 7.15 0.51 14.63
C ILE A 68 6.16 0.07 13.55
N PRO A 69 6.36 -1.07 12.85
CA PRO A 69 5.38 -1.46 11.81
C PRO A 69 3.98 -1.65 12.36
N LYS A 70 3.86 -2.04 13.62
CA LYS A 70 2.54 -2.29 14.22
C LYS A 70 1.76 -1.01 14.44
N GLN A 71 2.39 0.15 14.26
CA GLN A 71 1.76 1.45 14.50
C GLN A 71 1.60 2.26 13.23
N THR A 72 1.93 1.69 12.08
CA THR A 72 1.89 2.42 10.81
C THR A 72 0.82 1.84 9.90
N SER A 73 0.28 2.70 9.06
CA SER A 73 -0.77 2.31 8.13
C SER A 73 -0.73 3.20 6.90
N CYS A 74 -1.40 2.76 5.85
CA CYS A 74 -1.66 3.62 4.71
C CYS A 74 -3.02 3.26 4.13
N ARG A 75 -3.49 4.11 3.23
CA ARG A 75 -4.75 3.91 2.53
C ARG A 75 -4.49 3.90 1.04
N ILE A 76 -5.12 2.96 0.34
CA ILE A 76 -5.02 2.85 -1.11
C ILE A 76 -6.44 2.83 -1.67
N ASP A 77 -6.74 3.77 -2.55
CA ASP A 77 -8.02 3.79 -3.23
C ASP A 77 -7.98 2.84 -4.43
N VAL A 78 -9.08 2.14 -4.66
CA VAL A 78 -9.14 1.03 -5.60
C VAL A 78 -10.39 1.16 -6.45
N LEU A 79 -10.32 0.69 -7.67
CA LEU A 79 -11.50 0.39 -8.48
C LEU A 79 -11.62 -1.12 -8.56
N GLY A 80 -12.79 -1.66 -8.24
CA GLY A 80 -13.01 -3.11 -8.23
C GLY A 80 -12.68 -3.74 -6.90
N ILE A 81 -13.07 -3.09 -5.80
CA ILE A 81 -12.67 -3.53 -4.47
C ILE A 81 -13.21 -4.92 -4.12
N GLU A 82 -14.37 -5.30 -4.66
CA GLU A 82 -14.91 -6.64 -4.37
C GLU A 82 -14.05 -7.73 -4.97
N CYS A 83 -13.54 -7.50 -6.18
CA CYS A 83 -12.63 -8.45 -6.81
C CYS A 83 -11.31 -8.53 -6.05
N LEU A 84 -10.80 -7.38 -5.61
CA LEU A 84 -9.57 -7.36 -4.84
C LEU A 84 -9.76 -8.08 -3.51
N TYR A 85 -10.89 -7.87 -2.85
CA TYR A 85 -11.18 -8.54 -1.59
C TYR A 85 -11.19 -10.05 -1.77
N GLU A 86 -11.81 -10.54 -2.84
CA GLU A 86 -11.81 -11.96 -3.14
C GLU A 86 -10.41 -12.48 -3.35
N GLU A 87 -9.61 -11.76 -4.13
CA GLU A 87 -8.23 -12.15 -4.38
C GLU A 87 -7.43 -12.24 -3.08
N LEU A 88 -7.50 -11.21 -2.25
CA LEU A 88 -6.67 -11.16 -1.04
C LEU A 88 -7.19 -12.06 0.08
N THR A 89 -8.48 -12.39 0.05
CA THR A 89 -9.01 -13.37 1.00
C THR A 89 -8.33 -14.72 0.82
N THR A 90 -8.00 -15.09 -0.42
CA THR A 90 -7.38 -16.39 -0.67
C THR A 90 -5.95 -16.46 -0.15
N THR A 91 -5.30 -15.31 0.07
CA THR A 91 -3.92 -15.32 0.59
C THR A 91 -3.86 -15.19 2.10
N GLY A 92 -5.01 -14.99 2.76
CA GLY A 92 -5.07 -14.99 4.22
C GLY A 92 -4.61 -13.71 4.89
N VAL A 93 -4.47 -12.61 4.15
CA VAL A 93 -3.91 -11.37 4.72
C VAL A 93 -4.97 -10.41 5.25
N VAL A 94 -6.27 -10.67 4.99
CA VAL A 94 -7.32 -9.77 5.44
C VAL A 94 -7.35 -9.75 6.96
N HIS A 95 -7.35 -8.54 7.54
CA HIS A 95 -7.38 -8.39 8.99
C HIS A 95 -8.66 -9.00 9.54
N PRO A 96 -8.61 -9.72 10.67
CA PRO A 96 -9.80 -10.38 11.22
C PRO A 96 -10.99 -9.44 11.46
N ASN A 97 -10.71 -8.17 11.78
CA ASN A 97 -11.73 -7.17 12.00
C ASN A 97 -11.86 -6.23 10.81
N GLY A 98 -11.23 -6.54 9.69
CA GLY A 98 -11.16 -5.67 8.53
C GLY A 98 -11.86 -6.21 7.31
N GLY A 99 -12.93 -7.00 7.47
CA GLY A 99 -13.68 -7.52 6.34
C GLY A 99 -14.33 -6.40 5.53
N LEU A 100 -14.65 -6.71 4.29
CA LEU A 100 -15.24 -5.73 3.39
C LEU A 100 -16.59 -5.27 3.90
N ARG A 101 -16.77 -3.96 4.04
CA ARG A 101 -18.04 -3.39 4.47
C ARG A 101 -18.17 -1.97 3.95
N GLN A 102 -19.41 -1.51 3.82
CA GLN A 102 -19.69 -0.14 3.45
C GLN A 102 -19.66 0.73 4.70
N GLN A 103 -18.90 1.82 4.63
CA GLN A 103 -18.76 2.74 5.75
C GLN A 103 -19.73 3.90 5.60
N PRO A 104 -20.10 4.56 6.72
CA PRO A 104 -21.06 5.69 6.66
C PRO A 104 -20.56 6.85 5.80
N TRP A 105 -19.27 6.97 5.59
CA TRP A 105 -18.70 8.09 4.81
C TRP A 105 -18.64 7.81 3.30
N GLY A 106 -19.34 6.78 2.83
CA GLY A 106 -19.53 6.59 1.39
C GLY A 106 -18.45 5.79 0.70
N PHE A 107 -17.75 4.95 1.44
CA PHE A 107 -16.73 4.06 0.87
C PHE A 107 -16.99 2.63 1.31
N LYS A 108 -16.72 1.67 0.41
CA LYS A 108 -16.52 0.29 0.82
C LYS A 108 -15.05 0.13 1.14
N GLU A 109 -14.74 -0.52 2.24
CA GLU A 109 -13.37 -0.64 2.72
C GLU A 109 -13.09 -2.00 3.30
N PHE A 110 -11.84 -2.45 3.17
CA PHE A 110 -11.34 -3.58 3.94
C PHE A 110 -9.87 -3.35 4.25
N ALA A 111 -9.31 -4.12 5.15
CA ALA A 111 -7.93 -3.92 5.59
C ALA A 111 -7.15 -5.21 5.58
N VAL A 112 -5.86 -5.12 5.26
CA VAL A 112 -4.94 -6.24 5.36
C VAL A 112 -3.79 -5.84 6.28
N VAL A 113 -3.12 -6.85 6.83
CA VAL A 113 -1.95 -6.64 7.69
C VAL A 113 -0.79 -7.34 7.01
N ASP A 114 0.34 -6.63 6.85
CA ASP A 114 1.50 -7.28 6.26
C ASP A 114 2.27 -8.09 7.31
N GLY A 115 3.35 -8.72 6.88
CA GLY A 115 4.09 -9.63 7.75
C GLY A 115 4.73 -8.98 8.95
N ASP A 116 4.94 -7.66 8.92
CA ASP A 116 5.55 -6.94 10.02
C ASP A 116 4.54 -6.21 10.88
N GLY A 117 3.30 -6.11 10.44
CA GLY A 117 2.24 -5.46 11.20
C GLY A 117 1.71 -4.17 10.62
N ASN A 118 2.23 -3.70 9.49
CA ASN A 118 1.67 -2.52 8.84
C ASN A 118 0.24 -2.80 8.38
N LEU A 119 -0.64 -1.83 8.55
CA LEU A 119 -2.04 -1.94 8.16
C LEU A 119 -2.25 -1.24 6.82
N ILE A 120 -2.79 -1.95 5.85
CA ILE A 120 -3.11 -1.39 4.53
C ILE A 120 -4.63 -1.38 4.40
N LYS A 121 -5.21 -0.18 4.25
CA LYS A 121 -6.65 -0.04 4.07
C LYS A 121 -6.92 0.19 2.59
N PHE A 122 -7.79 -0.64 2.02
CA PHE A 122 -8.26 -0.45 0.65
C PHE A 122 -9.66 0.14 0.69
N GLY A 123 -9.95 1.07 -0.22
CA GLY A 123 -11.26 1.69 -0.26
C GLY A 123 -11.70 2.05 -1.66
N GLU A 124 -13.01 2.02 -1.87
CA GLU A 124 -13.62 2.43 -3.12
C GLU A 124 -14.87 3.24 -2.82
N ARG A 125 -15.01 4.40 -3.47
CA ARG A 125 -16.20 5.22 -3.28
C ARG A 125 -17.42 4.51 -3.81
N VAL A 126 -18.52 4.57 -3.06
CA VAL A 126 -19.76 3.94 -3.43
C VAL A 126 -20.69 4.98 -4.03
N GLU A 127 -21.34 4.62 -5.14
CA GLU A 127 -22.29 5.50 -5.77
C GLU A 127 -23.53 5.64 -4.93
N GLY A 128 -24.14 6.84 -4.97
CA GLY A 128 -25.39 7.06 -4.27
C GLY A 128 -25.20 7.32 -2.81
N PRO A 129 -26.31 7.44 -2.07
CA PRO A 129 -26.20 7.69 -0.64
C PRO A 129 -25.62 6.49 0.05
N ALA A 130 -24.76 6.76 0.97
CA ALA A 130 -24.10 5.71 1.70
C ALA A 130 -25.02 5.17 2.78
#